data_f4711efaceb5e1710b9946fe5fee9174
#
_entry.id   f4711efaceb5e1710b9946fe5fee9174
#
_cell.length_a   1.000
_cell.length_b   1.000
_cell.length_c   1.000
_cell.angle_alpha   90.00
_cell.angle_beta   90.00
_cell.angle_gamma   90.00
#
_symmetry.space_group_name_H-M   'P 1'
#
loop_
_entity.id
_entity.type
_entity.pdbx_description
1 polymer ?
#
loop_
_entity_poly.entity_id
_entity_poly.type
_entity_poly.pdbx_seq_one_letter_code
_entity_poly.pdbx_strand_id
1 'polypeptide(L)'
;MKQIVDDNYFKQFFIKDKNQNYKLNIWFFRKVNEEELNYLKNRYDDSSSFNETIWRIFLGVENKPTCIICGKPVKYLGGGKFSEYCSKKCGNISGNLKGQKTCLEKYGSTTYIHSKEGTKKIKNICLEKYGNEIPSKTETVKDKM
;
A
#
# COMPACT_ATOMS: atom_id res chain seq x y z
N MET A 1 -39.42 5.00 22.34
CA MET A 1 -39.13 5.30 20.92
C MET A 1 -38.20 4.23 20.40
N LYS A 2 -38.51 3.61 19.26
CA LYS A 2 -37.62 2.64 18.60
C LYS A 2 -36.47 3.43 17.95
N GLN A 3 -35.23 3.10 18.27
CA GLN A 3 -34.07 3.79 17.74
C GLN A 3 -33.91 3.43 16.24
N ILE A 4 -33.79 4.42 15.36
CA ILE A 4 -33.62 4.19 13.94
C ILE A 4 -32.15 3.78 13.69
N VAL A 5 -31.97 2.64 13.03
CA VAL A 5 -30.63 2.15 12.64
C VAL A 5 -30.29 2.73 11.27
N ASP A 6 -29.39 3.71 11.26
CA ASP A 6 -28.88 4.38 10.08
C ASP A 6 -27.35 4.66 10.19
N ASP A 7 -26.77 5.28 9.18
CA ASP A 7 -25.34 5.63 9.21
C ASP A 7 -24.95 6.53 10.40
N ASN A 8 -25.83 7.44 10.84
CA ASN A 8 -25.57 8.33 11.97
C ASN A 8 -25.58 7.55 13.29
N TYR A 9 -26.44 6.52 13.38
CA TYR A 9 -26.45 5.61 14.51
C TYR A 9 -25.08 4.95 14.73
N PHE A 10 -24.39 4.52 13.66
CA PHE A 10 -23.08 3.87 13.79
C PHE A 10 -21.95 4.85 14.11
N LYS A 11 -22.03 6.10 13.71
CA LYS A 11 -21.00 7.12 13.99
C LYS A 11 -20.81 7.40 15.47
N GLN A 12 -21.84 7.21 16.31
CA GLN A 12 -21.76 7.41 17.76
C GLN A 12 -20.82 6.43 18.49
N PHE A 13 -20.51 5.29 17.87
CA PHE A 13 -19.62 4.29 18.47
C PHE A 13 -18.13 4.59 18.31
N PHE A 14 -17.79 5.69 17.63
CA PHE A 14 -16.41 6.13 17.50
C PHE A 14 -16.01 7.04 18.65
N ILE A 15 -14.91 6.71 19.31
CA ILE A 15 -14.32 7.48 20.38
C ILE A 15 -12.94 7.99 19.98
N LYS A 16 -12.54 9.16 20.49
CA LYS A 16 -11.18 9.66 20.34
C LYS A 16 -10.27 9.05 21.40
N ASP A 17 -9.09 8.59 21.00
CA ASP A 17 -8.05 8.18 21.94
C ASP A 17 -7.23 9.40 22.45
N LYS A 18 -6.24 9.11 23.31
CA LYS A 18 -5.36 10.15 23.90
C LYS A 18 -4.60 10.97 22.82
N ASN A 19 -4.38 10.39 21.65
CA ASN A 19 -3.68 11.01 20.52
C ASN A 19 -4.65 11.66 19.51
N GLN A 20 -5.91 11.86 19.88
CA GLN A 20 -6.99 12.41 19.02
C GLN A 20 -7.33 11.52 17.80
N ASN A 21 -6.85 10.27 17.76
CA ASN A 21 -7.25 9.33 16.71
C ASN A 21 -8.60 8.70 17.05
N TYR A 22 -9.42 8.50 16.02
CA TYR A 22 -10.68 7.80 16.20
C TYR A 22 -10.47 6.29 16.32
N LYS A 23 -11.18 5.68 17.24
CA LYS A 23 -11.25 4.23 17.46
C LYS A 23 -12.70 3.81 17.58
N LEU A 24 -13.03 2.66 16.99
CA LEU A 24 -14.31 2.03 17.21
C LEU A 24 -14.36 1.47 18.63
N ASN A 25 -15.44 1.76 19.37
CA ASN A 25 -15.63 1.22 20.71
C ASN A 25 -15.79 -0.30 20.65
N ILE A 26 -14.90 -1.02 21.32
CA ILE A 26 -14.88 -2.49 21.32
C ILE A 26 -16.17 -3.10 21.87
N TRP A 27 -16.88 -2.40 22.75
CA TRP A 27 -18.15 -2.85 23.31
C TRP A 27 -19.29 -2.90 22.29
N PHE A 28 -19.16 -2.17 21.16
CA PHE A 28 -20.12 -2.22 20.07
C PHE A 28 -20.35 -3.67 19.61
N PHE A 29 -19.30 -4.41 19.27
CA PHE A 29 -19.39 -5.78 18.77
C PHE A 29 -19.98 -6.79 19.74
N ARG A 30 -20.03 -6.48 21.04
CA ARG A 30 -20.61 -7.36 22.06
C ARG A 30 -22.12 -7.18 22.23
N LYS A 31 -22.68 -6.09 21.72
CA LYS A 31 -24.07 -5.68 21.91
C LYS A 31 -24.85 -5.50 20.62
N VAL A 32 -24.23 -5.80 19.46
CA VAL A 32 -24.88 -5.66 18.16
C VAL A 32 -26.07 -6.60 18.08
N ASN A 33 -27.24 -6.06 17.79
CA ASN A 33 -28.45 -6.83 17.60
C ASN A 33 -28.63 -7.26 16.13
N GLU A 34 -29.65 -8.07 15.86
CA GLU A 34 -29.91 -8.63 14.53
C GLU A 34 -30.27 -7.55 13.49
N GLU A 35 -31.00 -6.52 13.89
CA GLU A 35 -31.40 -5.39 13.01
C GLU A 35 -30.15 -4.60 12.55
N GLU A 36 -29.25 -4.31 13.48
CA GLU A 36 -27.95 -3.65 13.22
C GLU A 36 -27.06 -4.50 12.31
N LEU A 37 -26.97 -5.81 12.56
CA LEU A 37 -26.21 -6.73 11.71
C LEU A 37 -26.74 -6.76 10.29
N ASN A 38 -28.05 -6.81 10.12
CA ASN A 38 -28.71 -6.83 8.82
C ASN A 38 -28.48 -5.51 8.07
N TYR A 39 -28.53 -4.37 8.76
CA TYR A 39 -28.18 -3.09 8.16
C TYR A 39 -26.74 -3.10 7.63
N LEU A 40 -25.75 -3.51 8.45
CA LEU A 40 -24.37 -3.55 8.07
C LEU A 40 -24.09 -4.52 6.92
N LYS A 41 -24.76 -5.67 6.86
CA LYS A 41 -24.63 -6.63 5.74
C LYS A 41 -25.08 -6.05 4.41
N ASN A 42 -26.13 -5.23 4.43
CA ASN A 42 -26.75 -4.71 3.22
C ASN A 42 -26.25 -3.32 2.83
N ARG A 43 -25.41 -2.68 3.64
CA ARG A 43 -24.97 -1.29 3.39
C ARG A 43 -23.94 -1.17 2.27
N TYR A 44 -23.00 -2.11 2.18
CA TYR A 44 -21.98 -2.15 1.13
C TYR A 44 -21.70 -3.59 0.71
N ASP A 45 -22.09 -3.97 -0.50
CA ASP A 45 -21.93 -5.33 -1.02
C ASP A 45 -20.46 -5.74 -1.22
N ASP A 46 -19.57 -4.75 -1.39
CA ASP A 46 -18.14 -4.94 -1.64
C ASP A 46 -17.27 -4.91 -0.38
N SER A 47 -17.87 -4.78 0.81
CA SER A 47 -17.14 -4.81 2.08
C SER A 47 -16.67 -6.21 2.44
N SER A 48 -15.41 -6.35 2.86
CA SER A 48 -14.83 -7.63 3.28
C SER A 48 -15.16 -8.00 4.74
N SER A 49 -15.66 -7.04 5.53
CA SER A 49 -15.99 -7.25 6.95
C SER A 49 -16.88 -6.15 7.51
N PHE A 50 -17.61 -6.45 8.58
CA PHE A 50 -18.38 -5.43 9.31
C PHE A 50 -17.52 -4.27 9.83
N ASN A 51 -16.28 -4.54 10.20
CA ASN A 51 -15.35 -3.50 10.61
C ASN A 51 -15.08 -2.51 9.46
N GLU A 52 -14.87 -3.02 8.24
CA GLU A 52 -14.74 -2.18 7.05
C GLU A 52 -16.00 -1.35 6.80
N THR A 53 -17.18 -1.99 6.84
CA THR A 53 -18.48 -1.32 6.66
C THR A 53 -18.64 -0.15 7.62
N ILE A 54 -18.42 -0.36 8.92
CA ILE A 54 -18.59 0.66 9.96
C ILE A 54 -17.58 1.81 9.76
N TRP A 55 -16.33 1.52 9.41
CA TRP A 55 -15.34 2.55 9.14
C TRP A 55 -15.67 3.34 7.87
N ARG A 56 -16.20 2.69 6.83
CA ARG A 56 -16.66 3.39 5.62
C ARG A 56 -17.82 4.33 5.92
N ILE A 57 -18.79 3.91 6.72
CA ILE A 57 -19.89 4.74 7.22
C ILE A 57 -19.32 5.97 7.97
N PHE A 58 -18.40 5.74 8.90
CA PHE A 58 -17.81 6.81 9.70
C PHE A 58 -17.07 7.83 8.85
N LEU A 59 -16.28 7.37 7.87
CA LEU A 59 -15.48 8.20 6.99
C LEU A 59 -16.27 8.77 5.81
N GLY A 60 -17.51 8.34 5.57
CA GLY A 60 -18.32 8.72 4.41
C GLY A 60 -17.78 8.16 3.09
N VAL A 61 -17.14 6.99 3.12
CA VAL A 61 -16.54 6.33 1.94
C VAL A 61 -17.59 5.43 1.28
N GLU A 62 -18.31 5.94 0.30
CA GLU A 62 -19.35 5.17 -0.42
C GLU A 62 -18.73 4.10 -1.31
N ASN A 63 -17.74 4.45 -2.12
CA ASN A 63 -17.09 3.52 -3.03
C ASN A 63 -15.73 3.07 -2.46
N LYS A 64 -15.47 1.77 -2.52
CA LYS A 64 -14.18 1.22 -2.08
C LYS A 64 -13.04 1.83 -2.91
N PRO A 65 -11.97 2.32 -2.27
CA PRO A 65 -10.83 2.87 -2.98
C PRO A 65 -10.21 1.86 -3.95
N THR A 66 -9.67 2.37 -5.05
CA THR A 66 -9.09 1.55 -6.11
C THR A 66 -7.58 1.72 -6.21
N CYS A 67 -6.90 0.70 -6.69
CA CYS A 67 -5.46 0.68 -6.92
C CYS A 67 -5.08 1.70 -8.00
N ILE A 68 -4.15 2.61 -7.70
CA ILE A 68 -3.68 3.65 -8.62
C ILE A 68 -2.98 3.11 -9.87
N ILE A 69 -2.56 1.83 -9.87
CA ILE A 69 -1.87 1.20 -11.00
C ILE A 69 -2.83 0.47 -11.93
N CYS A 70 -3.83 -0.24 -11.41
CA CYS A 70 -4.68 -1.13 -12.22
C CYS A 70 -6.19 -0.93 -12.03
N GLY A 71 -6.63 0.02 -11.19
CA GLY A 71 -8.03 0.32 -10.95
C GLY A 71 -8.81 -0.73 -10.15
N LYS A 72 -8.22 -1.86 -9.75
CA LYS A 72 -8.90 -2.88 -8.96
C LYS A 72 -9.11 -2.42 -7.52
N PRO A 73 -10.19 -2.85 -6.83
CA PRO A 73 -10.42 -2.51 -5.44
C PRO A 73 -9.22 -2.90 -4.56
N VAL A 74 -8.89 -2.04 -3.59
CA VAL A 74 -7.78 -2.28 -2.66
C VAL A 74 -8.26 -3.00 -1.40
N LYS A 75 -7.30 -3.55 -0.62
CA LYS A 75 -7.60 -4.22 0.65
C LYS A 75 -7.81 -3.23 1.77
N TYR A 76 -8.78 -3.50 2.62
CA TYR A 76 -8.94 -2.84 3.90
C TYR A 76 -7.89 -3.35 4.90
N LEU A 77 -7.20 -2.43 5.58
CA LEU A 77 -6.10 -2.74 6.50
C LEU A 77 -6.49 -2.63 7.98
N GLY A 78 -7.72 -2.19 8.26
CA GLY A 78 -8.19 -1.89 9.61
C GLY A 78 -8.05 -0.42 9.99
N GLY A 79 -8.80 0.00 11.04
CA GLY A 79 -8.75 1.36 11.56
C GLY A 79 -9.06 2.46 10.54
N GLY A 80 -9.94 2.19 9.59
CA GLY A 80 -10.31 3.15 8.53
C GLY A 80 -9.28 3.30 7.42
N LYS A 81 -8.23 2.47 7.38
CA LYS A 81 -7.16 2.56 6.40
C LYS A 81 -7.34 1.54 5.29
N PHE A 82 -7.05 1.95 4.06
CA PHE A 82 -7.00 1.10 2.89
C PHE A 82 -5.58 1.04 2.33
N SER A 83 -5.25 -0.05 1.66
CA SER A 83 -4.00 -0.17 0.93
C SER A 83 -3.98 0.78 -0.28
N GLU A 84 -2.83 1.33 -0.64
CA GLU A 84 -2.69 2.10 -1.89
C GLU A 84 -2.72 1.21 -3.13
N TYR A 85 -2.38 -0.07 -2.98
CA TYR A 85 -2.25 -1.03 -4.08
C TYR A 85 -3.06 -2.30 -3.78
N CYS A 86 -3.67 -2.88 -4.82
CA CYS A 86 -4.42 -4.13 -4.68
C CYS A 86 -3.53 -5.36 -4.43
N SER A 87 -2.24 -5.28 -4.78
CA SER A 87 -1.28 -6.38 -4.66
C SER A 87 0.15 -5.89 -4.54
N LYS A 88 1.04 -6.76 -4.05
CA LYS A 88 2.50 -6.52 -4.01
C LYS A 88 3.07 -6.21 -5.40
N LYS A 89 2.54 -6.87 -6.46
CA LYS A 89 2.96 -6.60 -7.85
C LYS A 89 2.72 -5.14 -8.24
N CYS A 90 1.53 -4.59 -7.95
CA CYS A 90 1.23 -3.18 -8.22
C CYS A 90 2.09 -2.24 -7.38
N GLY A 91 2.33 -2.55 -6.12
CA GLY A 91 3.25 -1.80 -5.26
C GLY A 91 4.69 -1.77 -5.82
N ASN A 92 5.19 -2.91 -6.28
CA ASN A 92 6.52 -3.00 -6.90
C ASN A 92 6.61 -2.18 -8.20
N ILE A 93 5.57 -2.21 -9.05
CA ILE A 93 5.51 -1.38 -10.27
C ILE A 93 5.60 0.10 -9.89
N SER A 94 4.81 0.55 -8.92
CA SER A 94 4.86 1.94 -8.45
C SER A 94 6.22 2.31 -7.88
N GLY A 95 6.82 1.44 -7.05
CA GLY A 95 8.16 1.63 -6.50
C GLY A 95 9.23 1.76 -7.57
N ASN A 96 9.19 0.88 -8.58
CA ASN A 96 10.11 0.94 -9.72
C ASN A 96 9.98 2.24 -10.52
N LEU A 97 8.74 2.68 -10.81
CA LEU A 97 8.50 3.94 -11.51
C LEU A 97 9.02 5.15 -10.72
N LYS A 98 8.76 5.20 -9.41
CA LYS A 98 9.30 6.25 -8.53
C LYS A 98 10.84 6.22 -8.50
N GLY A 99 11.44 5.03 -8.40
CA GLY A 99 12.88 4.84 -8.44
C GLY A 99 13.52 5.30 -9.75
N GLN A 100 12.92 4.92 -10.89
CA GLN A 100 13.38 5.36 -12.21
C GLN A 100 13.30 6.88 -12.37
N LYS A 101 12.20 7.51 -11.92
CA LYS A 101 12.06 8.97 -11.94
C LYS A 101 13.15 9.65 -11.12
N THR A 102 13.40 9.18 -9.89
CA THR A 102 14.46 9.72 -9.03
C THR A 102 15.85 9.55 -9.65
N CYS A 103 16.13 8.39 -10.27
CA CYS A 103 17.40 8.15 -10.96
C CYS A 103 17.55 9.05 -12.18
N LEU A 104 16.49 9.26 -12.94
CA LEU A 104 16.51 10.15 -14.10
C LEU A 104 16.80 11.60 -13.68
N GLU A 105 16.14 12.08 -12.62
CA GLU A 105 16.34 13.43 -12.08
C GLU A 105 17.76 13.65 -11.54
N LYS A 106 18.34 12.66 -10.84
CA LYS A 106 19.66 12.77 -10.21
C LYS A 106 20.82 12.48 -11.14
N TYR A 107 20.68 11.52 -12.03
CA TYR A 107 21.79 10.93 -12.78
C TYR A 107 21.59 10.96 -14.30
N GLY A 108 20.46 11.51 -14.79
CA GLY A 108 20.14 11.56 -16.22
C GLY A 108 19.92 10.18 -16.86
N SER A 109 19.64 9.14 -16.04
CA SER A 109 19.39 7.76 -16.50
C SER A 109 18.34 7.10 -15.62
N THR A 110 17.55 6.18 -16.18
CA THR A 110 16.50 5.44 -15.45
C THR A 110 17.05 4.51 -14.38
N THR A 111 18.33 4.17 -14.41
CA THR A 111 19.04 3.39 -13.40
C THR A 111 20.43 3.99 -13.14
N TYR A 112 20.88 3.93 -11.87
CA TYR A 112 22.21 4.41 -11.50
C TYR A 112 23.34 3.71 -12.28
N ILE A 113 23.21 2.40 -12.49
CA ILE A 113 24.23 1.57 -13.20
C ILE A 113 24.49 2.07 -14.62
N HIS A 114 23.45 2.54 -15.31
CA HIS A 114 23.55 3.04 -16.68
C HIS A 114 23.87 4.55 -16.76
N SER A 115 23.98 5.24 -15.62
CA SER A 115 24.44 6.61 -15.58
C SER A 115 25.95 6.69 -15.86
N LYS A 116 26.43 7.84 -16.34
CA LYS A 116 27.87 8.07 -16.53
C LYS A 116 28.68 7.85 -15.25
N GLU A 117 28.15 8.31 -14.12
CA GLU A 117 28.75 8.17 -12.81
C GLU A 117 28.77 6.71 -12.32
N GLY A 118 27.63 6.01 -12.43
CA GLY A 118 27.50 4.60 -12.06
C GLY A 118 28.43 3.70 -12.90
N THR A 119 28.44 3.90 -14.20
CA THR A 119 29.34 3.18 -15.13
C THR A 119 30.80 3.38 -14.77
N LYS A 120 31.22 4.64 -14.51
CA LYS A 120 32.60 4.95 -14.09
C LYS A 120 32.96 4.26 -12.76
N LYS A 121 32.07 4.31 -11.78
CA LYS A 121 32.29 3.66 -10.47
C LYS A 121 32.42 2.14 -10.59
N ILE A 122 31.56 1.50 -11.40
CA ILE A 122 31.62 0.04 -11.63
C ILE A 122 32.94 -0.33 -12.32
N LYS A 123 33.35 0.40 -13.36
CA LYS A 123 34.64 0.16 -14.04
C LYS A 123 35.82 0.25 -13.08
N ASN A 124 35.86 1.26 -12.20
CA ASN A 124 36.93 1.40 -11.21
C ASN A 124 36.96 0.22 -10.22
N ILE A 125 35.80 -0.21 -9.70
CA ILE A 125 35.69 -1.36 -8.82
C ILE A 125 36.14 -2.65 -9.51
N CYS A 126 35.78 -2.82 -10.79
CA CYS A 126 36.20 -3.97 -11.56
C CYS A 126 37.72 -3.97 -11.83
N LEU A 127 38.27 -2.80 -12.11
CA LEU A 127 39.71 -2.63 -12.30
C LEU A 127 40.50 -2.98 -11.01
N GLU A 128 40.05 -2.48 -9.85
CA GLU A 128 40.66 -2.79 -8.56
C GLU A 128 40.59 -4.28 -8.19
N LYS A 129 39.44 -4.92 -8.42
CA LYS A 129 39.22 -6.32 -8.00
C LYS A 129 39.76 -7.35 -8.99
N TYR A 130 39.71 -7.05 -10.28
CA TYR A 130 39.97 -8.03 -11.33
C TYR A 130 41.06 -7.59 -12.32
N GLY A 131 41.66 -6.40 -12.12
CA GLY A 131 42.66 -5.87 -13.03
C GLY A 131 42.14 -5.54 -14.46
N ASN A 132 40.79 -5.52 -14.62
CA ASN A 132 40.18 -5.23 -15.93
C ASN A 132 38.84 -4.51 -15.72
N GLU A 133 38.51 -3.55 -16.61
CA GLU A 133 37.24 -2.81 -16.58
C GLU A 133 36.01 -3.70 -16.80
N ILE A 134 36.18 -4.85 -17.45
CA ILE A 134 35.11 -5.82 -17.77
C ILE A 134 35.50 -7.18 -17.20
N PRO A 135 34.88 -7.62 -16.07
CA PRO A 135 35.22 -8.88 -15.41
C PRO A 135 35.20 -10.12 -16.30
N SER A 136 34.25 -10.18 -17.26
CA SER A 136 34.12 -11.30 -18.19
C SER A 136 35.31 -11.48 -19.16
N LYS A 137 36.22 -10.51 -19.22
CA LYS A 137 37.45 -10.57 -20.04
C LYS A 137 38.67 -11.04 -19.25
N THR A 138 38.55 -11.26 -17.93
CA THR A 138 39.66 -11.79 -17.13
C THR A 138 39.75 -13.31 -17.29
N GLU A 139 40.95 -13.84 -17.35
CA GLU A 139 41.21 -15.30 -17.46
C GLU A 139 40.59 -16.06 -16.28
N THR A 140 40.66 -15.51 -15.07
CA THR A 140 40.07 -16.08 -13.84
C THR A 140 38.56 -16.27 -13.88
N VAL A 141 37.81 -15.57 -14.77
CA VAL A 141 36.36 -15.72 -14.93
C VAL A 141 36.06 -16.68 -16.08
N LYS A 142 36.92 -16.73 -17.11
CA LYS A 142 36.77 -17.68 -18.22
C LYS A 142 36.91 -19.15 -17.79
N ASP A 143 37.81 -19.41 -16.83
CA ASP A 143 38.06 -20.77 -16.32
C ASP A 143 36.92 -21.31 -15.40
N LYS A 144 35.95 -20.48 -15.02
CA LYS A 144 34.79 -20.86 -14.18
C LYS A 144 33.47 -20.97 -14.94
N MET A 145 33.44 -20.72 -16.22
CA MET A 145 32.30 -20.88 -17.13
C MET A 145 32.46 -22.14 -18.00
#